data_ac9a5a760e756ca1b5e2f5fabf31e1c0
#
_entry.id   ac9a5a760e756ca1b5e2f5fabf31e1c0
#
_cell.length_a   1.000
_cell.length_b   1.000
_cell.length_c   1.000
_cell.angle_alpha   90.00
_cell.angle_beta   90.00
_cell.angle_gamma   90.00
#
_symmetry.space_group_name_H-M   'P 1'
#
loop_
_entity.id
_entity.type
_entity.pdbx_description
1 polymer ?
#
loop_
_entity_poly.entity_id
_entity_poly.type
_entity_poly.pdbx_seq_one_letter_code
_entity_poly.pdbx_strand_id
1 'polypeptide(L)'
;MSLLKTIDPNPAFAPRESEPLAERLISGSPSFRTWAQDAARNDSIRTGVWEATPGITHSIKGETFEFCHILSGLVEITPQDGEPVIYKAGDSFIMKPGFVGTWKTIETVRKIYVTA
;
A
#
# COMPACT_ATOMS: atom_id res chain seq x y z
N MET A 1 -5.03 -16.56 -23.30
CA MET A 1 -4.56 -15.75 -22.15
C MET A 1 -3.54 -14.74 -22.64
N SER A 2 -3.72 -13.49 -22.25
CA SER A 2 -2.75 -12.44 -22.60
C SER A 2 -1.65 -12.36 -21.54
N LEU A 3 -0.41 -12.21 -22.00
CA LEU A 3 0.73 -11.95 -21.12
C LEU A 3 0.97 -10.46 -20.90
N LEU A 4 0.13 -9.61 -21.51
CA LEU A 4 0.14 -8.18 -21.27
C LEU A 4 -1.13 -7.81 -20.53
N LYS A 5 -0.98 -7.08 -19.43
CA LYS A 5 -2.11 -6.67 -18.61
C LYS A 5 -2.00 -5.19 -18.23
N THR A 6 -3.06 -4.45 -18.46
CA THR A 6 -3.16 -3.06 -18.05
C THR A 6 -3.68 -2.98 -16.61
N ILE A 7 -3.02 -2.19 -15.77
CA ILE A 7 -3.51 -1.91 -14.43
C ILE A 7 -4.41 -0.70 -14.49
N ASP A 8 -5.65 -0.86 -14.02
CA ASP A 8 -6.63 0.21 -13.96
C ASP A 8 -6.50 0.96 -12.63
N PRO A 9 -6.13 2.25 -12.66
CA PRO A 9 -6.02 3.03 -11.41
C PRO A 9 -7.37 3.38 -10.78
N ASN A 10 -8.47 3.22 -11.54
CA ASN A 10 -9.83 3.48 -11.05
C ASN A 10 -10.74 2.29 -11.37
N PRO A 11 -10.51 1.14 -10.70
CA PRO A 11 -11.26 -0.07 -11.03
C PRO A 11 -12.75 0.09 -10.76
N ALA A 12 -13.57 -0.48 -11.66
CA ALA A 12 -15.03 -0.44 -11.54
C ALA A 12 -15.59 -1.57 -10.66
N PHE A 13 -14.84 -2.67 -10.47
CA PHE A 13 -15.31 -3.77 -9.64
C PHE A 13 -15.17 -3.44 -8.14
N ALA A 14 -15.95 -4.13 -7.30
CA ALA A 14 -15.96 -3.91 -5.87
C ALA A 14 -14.63 -4.32 -5.23
N PRO A 15 -14.05 -3.50 -4.35
CA PRO A 15 -12.84 -3.86 -3.64
C PRO A 15 -13.10 -4.84 -2.52
N ARG A 16 -12.05 -5.52 -2.06
CA ARG A 16 -12.06 -6.17 -0.76
C ARG A 16 -11.85 -5.08 0.29
N GLU A 17 -12.76 -4.99 1.24
CA GLU A 17 -12.65 -4.03 2.34
C GLU A 17 -12.02 -4.72 3.55
N SER A 18 -11.17 -4.00 4.27
CA SER A 18 -10.51 -4.49 5.46
C SER A 18 -10.13 -3.34 6.40
N GLU A 19 -9.71 -3.73 7.59
CA GLU A 19 -9.21 -2.81 8.61
C GLU A 19 -7.86 -3.33 9.11
N PRO A 20 -7.01 -2.46 9.68
CA PRO A 20 -5.76 -2.95 10.23
C PRO A 20 -6.01 -3.90 11.39
N LEU A 21 -5.15 -4.91 11.51
CA LEU A 21 -5.12 -5.75 12.70
C LEU A 21 -4.89 -4.88 13.93
N ALA A 22 -5.47 -5.27 15.08
CA ALA A 22 -5.37 -4.49 16.31
C ALA A 22 -3.93 -4.19 16.71
N GLU A 23 -3.02 -5.17 16.55
CA GLU A 23 -1.60 -5.00 16.88
C GLU A 23 -0.84 -4.10 15.89
N ARG A 24 -1.45 -3.79 14.75
CA ARG A 24 -0.84 -2.88 13.76
C ARG A 24 -1.36 -1.46 13.87
N LEU A 25 -2.49 -1.26 14.53
CA LEU A 25 -3.10 0.07 14.67
C LEU A 25 -2.38 0.90 15.73
N ILE A 26 -1.96 2.10 15.37
CA ILE A 26 -1.35 3.07 16.30
C ILE A 26 -2.37 4.14 16.67
N SER A 27 -3.06 4.71 15.69
CA SER A 27 -3.95 5.85 15.92
C SER A 27 -4.99 5.95 14.81
N GLY A 28 -6.16 6.47 15.17
CA GLY A 28 -7.25 6.69 14.23
C GLY A 28 -8.09 5.45 13.98
N SER A 29 -8.92 5.51 12.94
CA SER A 29 -9.80 4.41 12.53
C SER A 29 -9.70 4.23 11.02
N PRO A 30 -8.51 3.95 10.48
CA PRO A 30 -8.36 3.81 9.04
C PRO A 30 -9.08 2.56 8.54
N SER A 31 -9.61 2.66 7.32
CA SER A 31 -10.15 1.54 6.59
C SER A 31 -9.41 1.38 5.27
N PHE A 32 -9.34 0.15 4.77
CA PHE A 32 -8.58 -0.20 3.58
C PHE A 32 -9.51 -0.78 2.52
N ARG A 33 -9.19 -0.49 1.26
CA ARG A 33 -9.83 -1.08 0.09
C ARG A 33 -8.75 -1.61 -0.84
N THR A 34 -8.90 -2.85 -1.28
CA THR A 34 -7.92 -3.49 -2.17
C THR A 34 -8.62 -3.98 -3.43
N TRP A 35 -8.14 -3.52 -4.57
CA TRP A 35 -8.57 -3.98 -5.90
C TRP A 35 -7.43 -4.80 -6.49
N ALA A 36 -7.39 -6.09 -6.16
CA ALA A 36 -6.37 -7.00 -6.70
C ALA A 36 -6.62 -7.20 -8.18
N GLN A 37 -5.60 -7.00 -9.01
CA GLN A 37 -5.76 -7.04 -10.47
C GLN A 37 -4.93 -8.11 -11.14
N ASP A 38 -3.82 -8.53 -10.56
CA ASP A 38 -2.99 -9.57 -11.14
C ASP A 38 -2.18 -10.30 -10.08
N ALA A 39 -1.85 -11.54 -10.37
CA ALA A 39 -0.95 -12.36 -9.59
C ALA A 39 -0.11 -13.19 -10.52
N ALA A 40 1.16 -13.40 -10.17
CA ALA A 40 2.12 -14.15 -10.97
C ALA A 40 3.04 -14.96 -10.07
N ARG A 41 3.78 -15.91 -10.65
CA ARG A 41 4.75 -16.76 -9.93
C ARG A 41 4.13 -17.44 -8.70
N ASN A 42 3.04 -18.20 -8.93
CA ASN A 42 2.31 -18.88 -7.85
C ASN A 42 1.86 -17.90 -6.75
N ASP A 43 1.32 -16.75 -7.17
CA ASP A 43 0.79 -15.71 -6.28
C ASP A 43 1.86 -15.01 -5.42
N SER A 44 3.14 -15.25 -5.69
CA SER A 44 4.20 -14.55 -4.96
C SER A 44 4.37 -13.11 -5.40
N ILE A 45 3.93 -12.76 -6.62
CA ILE A 45 3.92 -11.39 -7.11
C ILE A 45 2.47 -10.97 -7.28
N ARG A 46 2.08 -9.91 -6.59
CA ARG A 46 0.70 -9.39 -6.62
C ARG A 46 0.71 -7.93 -7.00
N THR A 47 -0.24 -7.54 -7.85
CA THR A 47 -0.37 -6.18 -8.34
C THR A 47 -1.82 -5.73 -8.27
N GLY A 48 -2.03 -4.47 -7.92
CA GLY A 48 -3.36 -3.91 -7.86
C GLY A 48 -3.35 -2.47 -7.41
N VAL A 49 -4.52 -2.03 -6.95
CA VAL A 49 -4.74 -0.71 -6.37
C VAL A 49 -5.19 -0.88 -4.93
N TRP A 50 -4.70 -0.03 -4.06
CA TRP A 50 -5.05 -0.03 -2.65
C TRP A 50 -5.34 1.39 -2.20
N GLU A 51 -6.28 1.53 -1.28
CA GLU A 51 -6.69 2.81 -0.74
C GLU A 51 -6.82 2.73 0.76
N ALA A 52 -6.41 3.78 1.46
CA ALA A 52 -6.56 3.89 2.91
C ALA A 52 -7.10 5.25 3.30
N THR A 53 -8.00 5.26 4.27
CA THR A 53 -8.44 6.48 4.93
C THR A 53 -7.46 6.88 6.03
N PRO A 54 -7.52 8.14 6.55
CA PRO A 54 -6.54 8.63 7.51
C PRO A 54 -6.40 7.77 8.77
N GLY A 55 -5.17 7.60 9.21
CA GLY A 55 -4.79 6.86 10.40
C GLY A 55 -3.33 6.48 10.37
N ILE A 56 -2.84 5.92 11.46
CA ILE A 56 -1.44 5.52 11.61
C ILE A 56 -1.37 4.04 11.96
N THR A 57 -0.55 3.31 11.22
CA THR A 57 -0.33 1.87 11.43
C THR A 57 1.16 1.55 11.42
N HIS A 58 1.51 0.44 12.07
CA HIS A 58 2.82 -0.17 11.88
C HIS A 58 2.90 -0.82 10.51
N SER A 59 4.00 -0.63 9.81
CA SER A 59 4.29 -1.33 8.57
C SER A 59 5.49 -2.23 8.79
N ILE A 60 5.26 -3.53 8.74
CA ILE A 60 6.27 -4.55 8.98
C ILE A 60 6.25 -5.49 7.79
N LYS A 61 7.31 -5.47 7.00
CA LYS A 61 7.33 -6.18 5.72
C LYS A 61 7.73 -7.66 5.84
N GLY A 62 8.52 -8.01 6.87
CA GLY A 62 9.04 -9.38 6.94
C GLY A 62 9.85 -9.67 5.67
N GLU A 63 9.50 -10.73 4.97
CA GLU A 63 10.18 -11.13 3.73
C GLU A 63 9.58 -10.48 2.48
N THR A 64 8.51 -9.68 2.63
CA THR A 64 7.80 -9.09 1.51
C THR A 64 8.49 -7.82 1.03
N PHE A 65 8.67 -7.73 -0.28
CA PHE A 65 9.03 -6.50 -1.00
C PHE A 65 7.75 -5.81 -1.42
N GLU A 66 7.69 -4.48 -1.31
CA GLU A 66 6.56 -3.72 -1.86
C GLU A 66 7.03 -2.48 -2.60
N PHE A 67 6.56 -2.34 -3.85
CA PHE A 67 6.67 -1.11 -4.62
C PHE A 67 5.33 -0.37 -4.55
N CYS A 68 5.37 0.93 -4.30
CA CYS A 68 4.20 1.79 -4.24
C CYS A 68 4.35 2.98 -5.20
N HIS A 69 3.29 3.23 -5.95
CA HIS A 69 3.17 4.47 -6.74
C HIS A 69 1.91 5.19 -6.29
N ILE A 70 2.05 6.40 -5.76
CA ILE A 70 0.94 7.17 -5.21
C ILE A 70 0.15 7.82 -6.35
N LEU A 71 -1.15 7.51 -6.41
CA LEU A 71 -2.07 8.07 -7.38
C LEU A 71 -2.74 9.34 -6.86
N SER A 72 -3.09 9.37 -5.58
CA SER A 72 -3.77 10.50 -4.94
C SER A 72 -3.58 10.43 -3.43
N GLY A 73 -3.79 11.55 -2.78
CA GLY A 73 -3.68 11.65 -1.32
C GLY A 73 -2.28 12.00 -0.84
N LEU A 74 -2.10 11.82 0.48
CA LEU A 74 -0.85 12.20 1.13
C LEU A 74 -0.53 11.19 2.22
N VAL A 75 0.71 10.69 2.23
CA VAL A 75 1.16 9.69 3.20
C VAL A 75 2.55 10.05 3.72
N GLU A 76 2.76 9.77 5.01
CA GLU A 76 4.06 9.93 5.65
C GLU A 76 4.57 8.57 6.10
N ILE A 77 5.74 8.19 5.61
CA ILE A 77 6.38 6.93 5.96
C ILE A 77 7.59 7.25 6.84
N THR A 78 7.65 6.62 8.02
CA THR A 78 8.78 6.80 8.92
C THR A 78 9.46 5.47 9.15
N PRO A 79 10.68 5.26 8.61
CA PRO A 79 11.47 4.09 8.96
C PRO A 79 11.77 4.07 10.47
N GLN A 80 11.91 2.89 11.07
CA GLN A 80 12.14 2.74 12.51
C GLN A 80 13.35 3.56 12.99
N ASP A 81 14.43 3.57 12.21
CA ASP A 81 15.66 4.27 12.56
C ASP A 81 15.94 5.44 11.61
N GLY A 82 14.88 6.06 11.05
CA GLY A 82 15.05 7.12 10.07
C GLY A 82 14.08 8.27 10.27
N GLU A 83 14.19 9.23 9.37
CA GLU A 83 13.35 10.43 9.38
C GLU A 83 12.08 10.20 8.57
N PRO A 84 10.98 10.89 8.92
CA PRO A 84 9.75 10.85 8.14
C PRO A 84 9.96 11.33 6.71
N VAL A 85 9.33 10.63 5.76
CA VAL A 85 9.31 11.02 4.35
C VAL A 85 7.87 11.14 3.91
N ILE A 86 7.52 12.25 3.30
CA ILE A 86 6.17 12.49 2.78
C ILE A 86 6.12 12.19 1.29
N TYR A 87 5.12 11.42 0.88
CA TYR A 87 4.85 11.09 -0.52
C TYR A 87 3.46 11.59 -0.92
N LYS A 88 3.37 12.06 -2.16
CA LYS A 88 2.14 12.60 -2.75
C LYS A 88 1.93 12.02 -4.14
N ALA A 89 0.85 12.40 -4.79
CA ALA A 89 0.54 11.94 -6.15
C ALA A 89 1.74 12.09 -7.09
N GLY A 90 2.06 11.02 -7.79
CA GLY A 90 3.20 10.94 -8.72
C GLY A 90 4.48 10.41 -8.10
N ASP A 91 4.57 10.33 -6.77
CA ASP A 91 5.75 9.80 -6.11
C ASP A 91 5.71 8.26 -6.08
N SER A 92 6.88 7.66 -6.15
CA SER A 92 7.04 6.22 -6.05
C SER A 92 8.11 5.89 -5.02
N PHE A 93 7.91 4.78 -4.31
CA PHE A 93 8.90 4.31 -3.33
C PHE A 93 8.82 2.80 -3.17
N ILE A 94 9.83 2.23 -2.57
CA ILE A 94 9.85 0.81 -2.22
C ILE A 94 10.08 0.64 -0.72
N MET A 95 9.46 -0.39 -0.18
CA MET A 95 9.76 -0.92 1.15
C MET A 95 10.35 -2.30 0.94
N LYS A 96 11.64 -2.43 1.24
CA LYS A 96 12.37 -3.68 1.03
C LYS A 96 11.99 -4.72 2.08
N PRO A 97 12.26 -6.01 1.81
CA PRO A 97 12.16 -7.01 2.86
C PRO A 97 12.95 -6.58 4.10
N GLY A 98 12.35 -6.76 5.26
CA GLY A 98 12.93 -6.31 6.53
C GLY A 98 12.53 -4.92 6.96
N PHE A 99 11.85 -4.15 6.09
CA PHE A 99 11.39 -2.82 6.48
C PHE A 99 10.49 -2.90 7.71
N VAL A 100 10.77 -2.05 8.70
CA VAL A 100 9.92 -1.79 9.87
C VAL A 100 9.79 -0.30 10.03
N GLY A 101 8.57 0.18 10.18
CA GLY A 101 8.31 1.60 10.36
C GLY A 101 6.85 1.87 10.56
N THR A 102 6.45 3.12 10.32
CA THR A 102 5.06 3.54 10.43
C THR A 102 4.55 4.10 9.11
N TRP A 103 3.27 3.89 8.87
CA TRP A 103 2.53 4.39 7.73
C TRP A 103 1.45 5.32 8.26
N LYS A 104 1.57 6.62 7.96
CA LYS A 104 0.58 7.61 8.36
C LYS A 104 -0.14 8.13 7.13
N THR A 105 -1.38 7.74 6.95
CA THR A 105 -2.23 8.34 5.93
C THR A 105 -2.74 9.67 6.45
N ILE A 106 -2.33 10.77 5.81
CA ILE A 106 -2.72 12.13 6.18
C ILE A 106 -4.01 12.51 5.47
N GLU A 107 -4.06 12.28 4.15
CA GLU A 107 -5.25 12.41 3.32
C GLU A 107 -5.48 11.06 2.67
N THR A 108 -6.75 10.66 2.51
CA THR A 108 -7.07 9.37 1.88
C THR A 108 -6.15 9.13 0.70
N VAL A 109 -5.38 8.06 0.79
CA VAL A 109 -4.31 7.75 -0.17
C VAL A 109 -4.71 6.57 -1.04
N ARG A 110 -4.47 6.70 -2.35
CA ARG A 110 -4.64 5.61 -3.30
C ARG A 110 -3.29 5.36 -3.96
N LYS A 111 -2.93 4.09 -4.08
CA LYS A 111 -1.66 3.68 -4.70
C LYS A 111 -1.83 2.50 -5.63
N ILE A 112 -0.94 2.39 -6.61
CA ILE A 112 -0.67 1.12 -7.28
C ILE A 112 0.39 0.42 -6.45
N TYR A 113 0.19 -0.87 -6.19
CA TYR A 113 1.16 -1.67 -5.44
C TYR A 113 1.65 -2.85 -6.24
N VAL A 114 2.89 -3.24 -6.01
CA VAL A 114 3.44 -4.52 -6.42
C VAL A 114 4.10 -5.13 -5.19
N THR A 115 3.64 -6.30 -4.79
CA THR A 115 4.27 -7.06 -3.70
C THR A 115 4.93 -8.32 -4.26
N ALA A 116 6.07 -8.64 -3.70
CA ALA A 116 6.82 -9.83 -4.13
C ALA A 116 7.53 -10.50 -2.96
#